data_de84bc052555ad991df00cdae3204011
#
_entry.id   de84bc052555ad991df00cdae3204011
#
_cell.length_a   1.000
_cell.length_b   1.000
_cell.length_c   1.000
_cell.angle_alpha   90.00
_cell.angle_beta   90.00
_cell.angle_gamma   90.00
#
_symmetry.space_group_name_H-M   'P 1'
#
loop_
_entity.id
_entity.type
_entity.pdbx_description
1 polymer ?
#
loop_
_entity_poly.entity_id
_entity_poly.type
_entity_poly.pdbx_seq_one_letter_code
_entity_poly.pdbx_strand_id
1 'polypeptide(L)'
;MARIAGVDLPREKRVEIGLTYIYGIGLTTSKKILAETGINPDTRVKDLDENDDSKLREYIDHNLRVEGELRSEVSLNIKRLMEIGCYRGIRHRKGLPVRGQSTKRNARTRKGPARAIAGKKK
;
A
#
# COMPACT_ATOMS: atom_id res chain seq x y z
N MET A 1 7.43 20.68 -6.37
CA MET A 1 6.54 19.60 -5.89
C MET A 1 7.36 18.34 -5.65
N ALA A 2 7.24 17.76 -4.46
CA ALA A 2 8.02 16.58 -4.13
C ALA A 2 7.40 15.33 -4.77
N ARG A 3 8.22 14.59 -5.50
CA ARG A 3 7.81 13.34 -6.11
C ARG A 3 8.79 12.25 -5.71
N ILE A 4 8.29 11.26 -4.97
CA ILE A 4 9.11 10.19 -4.42
C ILE A 4 8.49 8.85 -4.80
N ALA A 5 9.33 7.93 -5.26
CA ALA A 5 8.88 6.60 -5.71
C ALA A 5 7.77 6.66 -6.77
N GLY A 6 7.79 7.70 -7.60
CA GLY A 6 6.80 7.90 -8.64
C GLY A 6 5.47 8.49 -8.16
N VAL A 7 5.39 8.89 -6.90
CA VAL A 7 4.16 9.45 -6.32
C VAL A 7 4.35 10.92 -6.02
N ASP A 8 3.41 11.76 -6.45
CA ASP A 8 3.38 13.17 -6.10
C ASP A 8 2.82 13.32 -4.70
N LEU A 9 3.61 13.86 -3.79
CA LEU A 9 3.20 14.05 -2.41
C LEU A 9 2.32 15.29 -2.26
N PRO A 10 1.31 15.27 -1.38
CA PRO A 10 0.45 16.43 -1.18
C PRO A 10 1.23 17.56 -0.52
N ARG A 11 1.22 18.72 -1.15
CA ARG A 11 2.03 19.88 -0.72
C ARG A 11 1.61 20.46 0.63
N GLU A 12 0.33 20.43 0.92
CA GLU A 12 -0.25 21.04 2.12
C GLU A 12 -0.08 20.20 3.38
N LYS A 13 0.28 18.94 3.24
CA LYS A 13 0.41 18.02 4.37
C LYS A 13 1.82 18.07 4.96
N ARG A 14 1.93 17.75 6.25
CA ARG A 14 3.24 17.54 6.86
C ARG A 14 3.93 16.36 6.18
N VAL A 15 5.25 16.39 6.12
CA VAL A 15 6.00 15.32 5.44
C VAL A 15 5.71 13.96 6.06
N GLU A 16 5.50 13.89 7.37
CA GLU A 16 5.13 12.64 8.04
C GLU A 16 3.86 12.03 7.46
N ILE A 17 2.86 12.85 7.19
CA ILE A 17 1.60 12.39 6.61
C ILE A 17 1.74 12.19 5.10
N GLY A 18 2.46 13.09 4.43
CA GLY A 18 2.66 13.01 2.99
C GLY A 18 3.30 11.70 2.55
N LEU A 19 4.29 11.22 3.29
CA LEU A 19 4.96 9.96 2.96
C LEU A 19 4.01 8.75 3.00
N THR A 20 2.95 8.81 3.79
CA THR A 20 1.98 7.70 3.87
C THR A 20 1.16 7.54 2.60
N TYR A 21 1.23 8.49 1.67
CA TYR A 21 0.58 8.37 0.36
C TYR A 21 1.30 7.41 -0.57
N ILE A 22 2.52 7.02 -0.22
CA ILE A 22 3.28 6.03 -0.99
C ILE A 22 2.84 4.64 -0.55
N TYR A 23 2.49 3.79 -1.51
CA TYR A 23 2.08 2.42 -1.22
C TYR A 23 3.22 1.67 -0.54
N GLY A 24 2.97 1.14 0.62
CA GLY A 24 3.97 0.43 1.44
C GLY A 24 4.54 1.25 2.59
N ILE A 25 4.21 2.53 2.69
CA ILE A 25 4.63 3.38 3.81
C ILE A 25 3.43 3.77 4.64
N GLY A 26 3.38 3.29 5.87
CA GLY A 26 2.39 3.69 6.85
C GLY A 26 2.96 4.75 7.79
N LEU A 27 2.18 5.17 8.77
CA LEU A 27 2.60 6.23 9.69
C LEU A 27 3.86 5.84 10.47
N THR A 28 3.95 4.61 10.96
CA THR A 28 5.10 4.14 11.72
C THR A 28 6.37 4.14 10.88
N THR A 29 6.28 3.65 9.64
CA THR A 29 7.41 3.63 8.71
C THR A 29 7.83 5.05 8.35
N SER A 30 6.85 5.94 8.14
CA SER A 30 7.12 7.35 7.87
C SER A 30 7.92 7.99 9.01
N LYS A 31 7.53 7.78 10.24
CA LYS A 31 8.24 8.30 11.41
C LYS A 31 9.68 7.78 11.47
N LYS A 32 9.87 6.51 11.17
CA LYS A 32 11.21 5.90 11.15
C LYS A 32 12.09 6.53 10.07
N ILE A 33 11.55 6.72 8.88
CA ILE A 33 12.27 7.35 7.78
C ILE A 33 12.75 8.74 8.18
N LEU A 34 11.88 9.54 8.75
CA LEU A 34 12.21 10.91 9.14
C LEU A 34 13.22 10.95 10.28
N ALA A 35 13.13 10.03 11.23
CA ALA A 35 14.11 9.93 12.32
C ALA A 35 15.51 9.60 11.79
N GLU A 36 15.62 8.68 10.85
CA GLU A 36 16.90 8.27 10.30
C GLU A 36 17.48 9.27 9.31
N THR A 37 16.66 10.00 8.58
CA THR A 37 17.14 11.03 7.66
C THR A 37 17.35 12.38 8.35
N GLY A 38 16.90 12.53 9.58
CA GLY A 38 17.07 13.77 10.34
C GLY A 38 16.17 14.92 9.90
N ILE A 39 15.08 14.61 9.22
CA ILE A 39 14.12 15.62 8.74
C ILE A 39 13.05 15.85 9.80
N ASN A 40 12.71 17.11 10.06
CA ASN A 40 11.64 17.44 10.99
C ASN A 40 10.30 16.95 10.46
N PRO A 41 9.59 16.06 11.21
CA PRO A 41 8.32 15.52 10.74
C PRO A 41 7.20 16.55 10.57
N ASP A 42 7.33 17.72 11.21
CA ASP A 42 6.32 18.76 11.11
C ASP A 42 6.50 19.67 9.89
N THR A 43 7.57 19.49 9.12
CA THR A 43 7.81 20.26 7.90
C THR A 43 6.75 19.92 6.86
N ARG A 44 6.17 20.93 6.23
CA ARG A 44 5.23 20.69 5.13
C ARG A 44 5.98 20.20 3.90
N VAL A 45 5.32 19.37 3.10
CA VAL A 45 5.94 18.84 1.88
C VAL A 45 6.44 19.97 0.97
N LYS A 46 5.68 21.04 0.85
CA LYS A 46 6.05 22.18 0.02
C LYS A 46 7.32 22.91 0.51
N ASP A 47 7.68 22.76 1.78
CA ASP A 47 8.83 23.42 2.38
C ASP A 47 10.09 22.54 2.36
N LEU A 48 10.02 21.35 1.82
CA LEU A 48 11.18 20.48 1.67
C LEU A 48 12.09 21.00 0.58
N ASP A 49 13.40 20.99 0.83
CA ASP A 49 14.38 21.38 -0.18
C ASP A 49 14.86 20.15 -0.97
N GLU A 50 15.72 20.37 -1.96
CA GLU A 50 16.24 19.30 -2.81
C GLU A 50 17.08 18.29 -2.03
N ASN A 51 17.81 18.76 -1.01
CA ASN A 51 18.61 17.86 -0.18
C ASN A 51 17.71 16.92 0.62
N ASP A 52 16.61 17.44 1.18
CA ASP A 52 15.66 16.64 1.91
C ASP A 52 14.99 15.60 0.99
N ASP A 53 14.60 16.02 -0.21
CA ASP A 53 14.02 15.13 -1.20
C ASP A 53 14.99 14.02 -1.58
N SER A 54 16.26 14.37 -1.80
CA SER A 54 17.30 13.40 -2.15
C SER A 54 17.53 12.39 -1.04
N LYS A 55 17.56 12.84 0.20
CA LYS A 55 17.72 11.96 1.36
C LYS A 55 16.57 10.97 1.48
N LEU A 56 15.34 11.45 1.28
CA LEU A 56 14.16 10.60 1.34
C LEU A 56 14.16 9.56 0.24
N ARG A 57 14.45 9.99 -1.00
CA ARG A 57 14.50 9.07 -2.14
C ARG A 57 15.55 8.00 -1.94
N GLU A 58 16.75 8.40 -1.53
CA GLU A 58 17.84 7.47 -1.32
C GLU A 58 17.52 6.46 -0.23
N TYR A 59 16.98 6.91 0.90
CA TYR A 59 16.61 6.02 1.99
C TYR A 59 15.56 5.01 1.54
N ILE A 60 14.52 5.47 0.85
CA ILE A 60 13.44 4.61 0.39
C ILE A 60 13.95 3.60 -0.63
N ASP A 61 14.78 4.04 -1.58
CA ASP A 61 15.31 3.15 -2.62
C ASP A 61 16.18 2.04 -2.05
N HIS A 62 16.96 2.33 -1.01
CA HIS A 62 17.91 1.36 -0.45
C HIS A 62 17.32 0.47 0.63
N ASN A 63 16.31 0.93 1.35
CA ASN A 63 15.84 0.23 2.55
C ASN A 63 14.41 -0.30 2.47
N LEU A 64 13.62 0.15 1.50
CA LEU A 64 12.20 -0.19 1.45
C LEU A 64 11.78 -0.66 0.06
N ARG A 65 10.77 -1.52 0.04
CA ARG A 65 10.08 -1.88 -1.19
C ARG A 65 8.73 -1.21 -1.17
N VAL A 66 8.48 -0.36 -2.15
CA VAL A 66 7.26 0.44 -2.21
C VAL A 66 6.69 0.44 -3.63
N GLU A 67 5.44 0.87 -3.76
CA GLU A 67 4.75 1.06 -5.03
C GLU A 67 4.82 -0.19 -5.92
N GLY A 68 5.30 -0.04 -7.15
CA GLY A 68 5.32 -1.12 -8.11
C GLY A 68 6.08 -2.37 -7.65
N GLU A 69 7.21 -2.20 -7.00
CA GLU A 69 7.98 -3.34 -6.48
C GLU A 69 7.22 -4.10 -5.42
N LEU A 70 6.58 -3.38 -4.49
CA LEU A 70 5.79 -4.02 -3.45
C LEU A 70 4.54 -4.68 -4.01
N ARG A 71 3.85 -4.02 -4.93
CA ARG A 71 2.68 -4.62 -5.57
C ARG A 71 3.03 -5.89 -6.33
N SER A 72 4.16 -5.89 -7.03
CA SER A 72 4.65 -7.06 -7.72
C SER A 72 4.98 -8.20 -6.76
N GLU A 73 5.63 -7.89 -5.64
CA GLU A 73 5.94 -8.88 -4.61
C GLU A 73 4.68 -9.49 -4.01
N VAL A 74 3.69 -8.66 -3.67
CA VAL A 74 2.41 -9.15 -3.13
C VAL A 74 1.70 -10.04 -4.14
N SER A 75 1.67 -9.64 -5.41
CA SER A 75 1.06 -10.44 -6.47
C SER A 75 1.73 -11.79 -6.63
N LEU A 76 3.07 -11.82 -6.59
CA LEU A 76 3.83 -13.07 -6.67
C LEU A 76 3.57 -13.96 -5.47
N ASN A 77 3.47 -13.39 -4.28
CA ASN A 77 3.18 -14.15 -3.07
C ASN A 77 1.80 -14.79 -3.14
N ILE A 78 0.80 -14.05 -3.62
CA ILE A 78 -0.55 -14.59 -3.81
C ILE A 78 -0.55 -15.70 -4.85
N LYS A 79 0.12 -15.50 -5.97
CA LYS A 79 0.26 -16.51 -7.01
C LYS A 79 0.89 -17.79 -6.47
N ARG A 80 1.93 -17.65 -5.66
CA ARG A 80 2.58 -18.80 -5.02
C ARG A 80 1.62 -19.57 -4.13
N LEU A 81 0.81 -18.87 -3.33
CA LEU A 81 -0.20 -19.50 -2.48
C LEU A 81 -1.21 -20.30 -3.33
N MET A 82 -1.63 -19.73 -4.46
CA MET A 82 -2.54 -20.43 -5.37
C MET A 82 -1.91 -21.67 -5.99
N GLU A 83 -0.64 -21.59 -6.38
CA GLU A 83 0.08 -22.72 -6.98
C GLU A 83 0.32 -23.86 -6.00
N ILE A 84 0.59 -23.54 -4.74
CA ILE A 84 0.76 -24.53 -3.68
C ILE A 84 -0.56 -25.25 -3.38
N GLY A 85 -1.68 -24.60 -3.61
CA GLY A 85 -3.00 -25.17 -3.35
C GLY A 85 -3.41 -25.16 -1.90
N CYS A 86 -2.79 -24.32 -1.06
CA CYS A 86 -3.17 -24.20 0.33
C CYS A 86 -4.53 -23.49 0.48
N TYR A 87 -5.10 -23.54 1.68
CA TYR A 87 -6.40 -22.92 1.93
C TYR A 87 -6.41 -21.44 1.57
N ARG A 88 -5.39 -20.68 1.98
CA ARG A 88 -5.31 -19.25 1.66
C ARG A 88 -5.27 -19.01 0.15
N GLY A 89 -4.51 -19.83 -0.58
CA GLY A 89 -4.44 -19.71 -2.04
C GLY A 89 -5.77 -19.99 -2.70
N ILE A 90 -6.51 -20.98 -2.22
CA ILE A 90 -7.84 -21.28 -2.75
C ILE A 90 -8.80 -20.11 -2.51
N ARG A 91 -8.73 -19.48 -1.34
CA ARG A 91 -9.56 -18.33 -1.04
C ARG A 91 -9.24 -17.14 -1.97
N HIS A 92 -7.95 -16.91 -2.26
CA HIS A 92 -7.55 -15.87 -3.23
C HIS A 92 -8.06 -16.19 -4.63
N ARG A 93 -7.96 -17.45 -5.04
CA ARG A 93 -8.43 -17.87 -6.37
C ARG A 93 -9.92 -17.63 -6.53
N LYS A 94 -10.69 -17.87 -5.50
CA LYS A 94 -12.15 -17.70 -5.52
C LYS A 94 -12.60 -16.27 -5.23
N GLY A 95 -11.68 -15.37 -4.88
CA GLY A 95 -12.02 -13.99 -4.53
C GLY A 95 -12.78 -13.90 -3.22
N LEU A 96 -12.48 -14.76 -2.25
CA LEU A 96 -13.16 -14.79 -0.97
C LEU A 96 -12.21 -14.31 0.16
N PRO A 97 -12.78 -13.88 1.31
CA PRO A 97 -11.95 -13.51 2.45
C PRO A 97 -11.07 -14.67 2.90
N VAL A 98 -9.81 -14.36 3.26
CA VAL A 98 -8.80 -15.36 3.61
C VAL A 98 -8.60 -15.53 5.10
N ARG A 99 -9.15 -14.66 5.93
CA ARG A 99 -8.95 -14.68 7.39
C ARG A 99 -10.15 -15.19 8.19
N GLY A 100 -10.93 -16.09 7.62
CA GLY A 100 -12.04 -16.69 8.32
C GLY A 100 -13.27 -15.82 8.50
N GLN A 101 -13.38 -14.75 7.72
CA GLN A 101 -14.53 -13.86 7.78
C GLN A 101 -15.76 -14.47 7.16
N SER A 102 -16.93 -13.99 7.60
CA SER A 102 -18.20 -14.43 7.03
C SER A 102 -18.30 -14.06 5.55
N THR A 103 -18.78 -14.97 4.74
CA THR A 103 -18.99 -14.74 3.31
C THR A 103 -20.45 -14.49 2.94
N LYS A 104 -21.36 -14.70 3.89
CA LYS A 104 -22.80 -14.58 3.63
C LYS A 104 -23.30 -13.16 3.50
N ARG A 105 -22.66 -12.19 4.14
CA ARG A 105 -23.20 -10.83 4.25
C ARG A 105 -22.29 -9.78 3.64
N ASN A 106 -21.18 -9.47 4.28
CA ASN A 106 -20.43 -8.23 4.04
C ASN A 106 -19.05 -8.42 3.42
N ALA A 107 -18.77 -9.54 2.76
CA ALA A 107 -17.47 -9.77 2.15
C ALA A 107 -17.32 -9.04 0.81
N ARG A 108 -17.75 -7.77 0.75
CA ARG A 108 -17.80 -7.02 -0.53
C ARG A 108 -16.44 -6.55 -1.02
N THR A 109 -15.51 -6.29 -0.13
CA THR A 109 -14.14 -5.89 -0.52
C THR A 109 -13.50 -6.94 -1.43
N ARG A 110 -13.70 -8.22 -1.11
CA ARG A 110 -13.15 -9.32 -1.92
C ARG A 110 -14.07 -9.72 -3.07
N LYS A 111 -15.36 -9.76 -2.83
CA LYS A 111 -16.34 -10.20 -3.84
C LYS A 111 -16.77 -9.11 -4.80
N GLY A 112 -16.51 -7.86 -4.43
CA GLY A 112 -16.96 -6.72 -5.20
C GLY A 112 -18.40 -6.33 -4.86
N PRO A 113 -18.93 -5.29 -5.50
CA PRO A 113 -20.30 -4.84 -5.23
C PRO A 113 -21.33 -5.94 -5.48
N ALA A 114 -22.43 -5.91 -4.74
CA ALA A 114 -23.52 -6.85 -4.93
C ALA A 114 -24.12 -6.65 -6.32
N ARG A 115 -24.34 -7.76 -7.03
CA ARG A 115 -24.92 -7.74 -8.38
C ARG A 115 -26.07 -8.71 -8.48
N ALA A 116 -27.10 -8.30 -9.20
CA ALA A 116 -28.20 -9.21 -9.55
C ALA A 116 -27.69 -10.24 -10.56
N ILE A 117 -28.13 -11.48 -10.37
CA ILE A 117 -27.79 -12.54 -11.31
C ILE A 117 -28.89 -12.58 -12.38
N ALA A 118 -28.51 -12.27 -13.61
CA ALA A 118 -29.47 -12.24 -14.71
C ALA A 118 -30.13 -13.60 -14.93
N GLY A 119 -31.45 -13.59 -15.09
CA GLY A 119 -32.20 -14.79 -15.34
C GLY A 119 -32.40 -15.73 -14.17
N LYS A 120 -31.85 -15.40 -13.02
CA LYS A 120 -31.98 -16.24 -11.85
C LYS A 120 -32.99 -15.70 -10.87
N LYS A 121 -33.92 -16.51 -10.47
CA LYS A 121 -34.95 -16.15 -9.48
C LYS A 121 -34.59 -16.68 -8.11
N LYS A 122 -34.97 -15.95 -7.11
CA LYS A 122 -34.79 -16.35 -5.72
C LYS A 122 -36.12 -16.76 -5.13
#